data_65711b62650335149ecce40502c8ccb1
#
_entry.id   65711b62650335149ecce40502c8ccb1
#
_cell.length_a   1.000
_cell.length_b   1.000
_cell.length_c   1.000
_cell.angle_alpha   90.00
_cell.angle_beta   90.00
_cell.angle_gamma   90.00
#
_symmetry.space_group_name_H-M   'P 1'
#
loop_
_entity.id
_entity.type
_entity.pdbx_description
1 polymer ?
#
loop_
_entity_poly.entity_id
_entity_poly.type
_entity_poly.pdbx_seq_one_letter_code
_entity_poly.pdbx_strand_id
1 'polypeptide(L)'
;MSKERKTPAVLGLDMGGTHTDAVLLRGGTLLASVKVPTNHQDLLVSTREALHALFESGAAFPADVSRATFGTTLAVNAVVQNACAPVGLLIGAGPGLDPGWFGLGGHTALVPGGVDHRGTEVAPPDREAIRRVVSGWREEGLAAFACVAKFST
;
A
#
# COMPACT_ATOMS: atom_id res chain seq x y z
N MET A 1 -39.95 1.67 27.89
CA MET A 1 -39.82 1.52 26.43
C MET A 1 -38.36 1.21 26.11
N SER A 2 -38.08 -0.06 25.82
CA SER A 2 -36.73 -0.49 25.38
C SER A 2 -36.45 0.15 24.01
N LYS A 3 -35.40 1.01 23.91
CA LYS A 3 -34.90 1.46 22.61
C LYS A 3 -34.39 0.21 21.88
N GLU A 4 -35.12 -0.26 20.89
CA GLU A 4 -34.58 -1.27 19.94
C GLU A 4 -33.20 -0.72 19.45
N ARG A 5 -32.14 -1.44 19.78
CA ARG A 5 -30.82 -1.14 19.25
C ARG A 5 -30.85 -1.46 17.75
N LYS A 6 -30.99 -0.42 16.92
CA LYS A 6 -30.83 -0.57 15.49
C LYS A 6 -29.46 -1.22 15.21
N THR A 7 -29.45 -2.24 14.39
CA THR A 7 -28.19 -2.82 13.89
C THR A 7 -27.30 -1.70 13.34
N PRO A 8 -26.05 -1.59 13.77
CA PRO A 8 -25.18 -0.53 13.31
C PRO A 8 -24.90 -0.65 11.81
N ALA A 9 -24.60 0.47 11.18
CA ALA A 9 -24.18 0.50 9.78
C ALA A 9 -22.67 0.21 9.65
N VAL A 10 -22.29 -0.29 8.49
CA VAL A 10 -20.89 -0.50 8.06
C VAL A 10 -20.67 0.30 6.80
N LEU A 11 -19.57 1.03 6.76
CA LEU A 11 -19.11 1.79 5.61
C LEU A 11 -18.03 0.99 4.87
N GLY A 12 -18.17 0.85 3.56
CA GLY A 12 -17.11 0.43 2.65
C GLY A 12 -16.72 1.58 1.74
N LEU A 13 -15.43 1.77 1.50
CA LEU A 13 -14.91 2.75 0.58
C LEU A 13 -13.76 2.12 -0.22
N ASP A 14 -13.84 2.20 -1.55
CA ASP A 14 -12.80 1.72 -2.45
C ASP A 14 -12.31 2.86 -3.34
N MET A 15 -11.03 3.16 -3.23
CA MET A 15 -10.37 4.19 -4.03
C MET A 15 -9.67 3.54 -5.22
N GLY A 16 -10.39 3.51 -6.36
CA GLY A 16 -9.84 3.04 -7.63
C GLY A 16 -9.08 4.11 -8.40
N GLY A 17 -8.45 3.69 -9.50
CA GLY A 17 -7.70 4.60 -10.37
C GLY A 17 -8.56 5.59 -11.16
N THR A 18 -9.86 5.34 -11.36
CA THR A 18 -10.76 6.21 -12.11
C THR A 18 -11.92 6.73 -11.29
N HIS A 19 -12.39 5.93 -10.35
CA HIS A 19 -13.53 6.24 -9.50
C HIS A 19 -13.25 5.82 -8.06
N THR A 20 -13.86 6.55 -7.14
CA THR A 20 -13.95 6.21 -5.72
C THR A 20 -15.39 5.78 -5.46
N ASP A 21 -15.57 4.57 -4.97
CA ASP A 21 -16.85 3.98 -4.64
C ASP A 21 -17.05 3.98 -3.13
N ALA A 22 -18.26 4.33 -2.66
CA ALA A 22 -18.61 4.23 -1.26
C ALA A 22 -19.97 3.56 -1.07
N VAL A 23 -20.09 2.71 -0.06
CA VAL A 23 -21.32 1.97 0.24
C VAL A 23 -21.63 1.99 1.73
N LEU A 24 -22.93 2.01 2.06
CA LEU A 24 -23.44 1.78 3.41
C LEU A 24 -24.25 0.48 3.45
N LEU A 25 -23.92 -0.36 4.41
CA LEU A 25 -24.59 -1.63 4.66
C LEU A 25 -25.15 -1.66 6.08
N ARG A 26 -26.29 -2.31 6.26
CA ARG A 26 -26.85 -2.61 7.60
C ARG A 26 -27.44 -4.01 7.61
N GLY A 27 -26.93 -4.89 8.48
CA GLY A 27 -27.38 -6.26 8.55
C GLY A 27 -27.27 -7.03 7.22
N GLY A 28 -26.27 -6.75 6.41
CA GLY A 28 -26.09 -7.35 5.08
C GLY A 28 -26.91 -6.69 3.96
N THR A 29 -27.77 -5.72 4.27
CA THR A 29 -28.56 -4.99 3.27
C THR A 29 -27.83 -3.72 2.83
N LEU A 30 -27.76 -3.46 1.51
CA LEU A 30 -27.27 -2.22 0.95
C LEU A 30 -28.27 -1.09 1.23
N LEU A 31 -27.83 -0.05 1.95
CA LEU A 31 -28.66 1.12 2.25
C LEU A 31 -28.46 2.22 1.22
N ALA A 32 -27.21 2.48 0.83
CA ALA A 32 -26.85 3.47 -0.16
C ALA A 32 -25.50 3.12 -0.80
N SER A 33 -25.31 3.56 -2.04
CA SER A 33 -24.02 3.51 -2.72
C SER A 33 -23.84 4.76 -3.58
N VAL A 34 -22.61 5.21 -3.68
CA VAL A 34 -22.22 6.34 -4.53
C VAL A 34 -20.92 6.01 -5.25
N LYS A 35 -20.73 6.64 -6.39
CA LYS A 35 -19.52 6.55 -7.20
C LYS A 35 -19.16 7.96 -7.64
N VAL A 36 -17.94 8.41 -7.33
CA VAL A 36 -17.41 9.73 -7.74
C VAL A 36 -16.11 9.55 -8.53
N PRO A 37 -15.75 10.47 -9.42
CA PRO A 37 -14.45 10.46 -10.09
C PRO A 37 -13.30 10.56 -9.08
N THR A 38 -12.21 9.81 -9.28
CA THR A 38 -11.02 9.92 -8.43
C THR A 38 -10.20 11.15 -8.81
N ASN A 39 -9.96 12.02 -7.85
CA ASN A 39 -9.02 13.13 -8.00
C ASN A 39 -7.59 12.62 -7.74
N HIS A 40 -6.78 12.51 -8.80
CA HIS A 40 -5.41 11.99 -8.71
C HIS A 40 -4.42 12.95 -8.03
N GLN A 41 -4.77 14.25 -7.93
CA GLN A 41 -3.92 15.23 -7.27
C GLN A 41 -4.14 15.25 -5.75
N ASP A 42 -5.37 14.96 -5.32
CA ASP A 42 -5.74 14.89 -3.91
C ASP A 42 -6.85 13.85 -3.70
N LEU A 43 -6.46 12.68 -3.25
CA LEU A 43 -7.38 11.56 -2.98
C LEU A 43 -8.36 11.84 -1.84
N LEU A 44 -8.01 12.74 -0.90
CA LEU A 44 -8.91 13.13 0.18
C LEU A 44 -10.12 13.89 -0.35
N VAL A 45 -9.99 14.63 -1.46
CA VAL A 45 -11.11 15.33 -2.10
C VAL A 45 -12.15 14.30 -2.54
N SER A 46 -11.77 13.30 -3.33
CA SER A 46 -12.71 12.27 -3.80
C SER A 46 -13.33 11.48 -2.64
N THR A 47 -12.52 11.17 -1.61
CA THR A 47 -12.99 10.49 -0.41
C THR A 47 -14.09 11.33 0.29
N ARG A 48 -13.85 12.63 0.47
CA ARG A 48 -14.81 13.54 1.11
C ARG A 48 -16.07 13.68 0.29
N GLU A 49 -15.95 13.83 -1.03
CA GLU A 49 -17.09 13.92 -1.94
C GLU A 49 -17.93 12.64 -1.89
N ALA A 50 -17.30 11.48 -1.94
CA ALA A 50 -18.00 10.19 -1.85
C ALA A 50 -18.74 10.05 -0.51
N LEU A 51 -18.08 10.37 0.60
CA LEU A 51 -18.69 10.30 1.93
C LEU A 51 -19.84 11.32 2.08
N HIS A 52 -19.66 12.54 1.60
CA HIS A 52 -20.69 13.57 1.64
C HIS A 52 -21.93 13.11 0.87
N ALA A 53 -21.76 12.73 -0.40
CA ALA A 53 -22.86 12.25 -1.23
C ALA A 53 -23.56 11.01 -0.62
N LEU A 54 -22.79 10.10 -0.01
CA LEU A 54 -23.30 8.91 0.63
C LEU A 54 -24.22 9.24 1.82
N PHE A 55 -23.81 10.17 2.68
CA PHE A 55 -24.60 10.57 3.87
C PHE A 55 -25.74 11.54 3.54
N GLU A 56 -25.62 12.34 2.47
CA GLU A 56 -26.73 13.16 1.98
C GLU A 56 -27.94 12.31 1.51
N SER A 57 -27.73 11.03 1.16
CA SER A 57 -28.83 10.11 0.88
C SER A 57 -29.82 9.94 2.05
N GLY A 58 -29.44 10.30 3.25
CA GLY A 58 -30.25 10.15 4.47
C GLY A 58 -30.43 8.71 4.94
N ALA A 59 -29.79 7.74 4.30
CA ALA A 59 -29.92 6.30 4.60
C ALA A 59 -29.36 5.92 5.98
N ALA A 60 -28.33 6.64 6.44
CA ALA A 60 -27.75 6.54 7.78
C ALA A 60 -27.03 7.84 8.13
N PHE A 61 -26.76 8.05 9.43
CA PHE A 61 -25.90 9.13 9.90
C PHE A 61 -24.50 8.61 10.20
N PRO A 62 -23.45 9.43 10.15
CA PRO A 62 -22.10 9.03 10.54
C PRO A 62 -22.03 8.36 11.93
N ALA A 63 -22.86 8.82 12.88
CA ALA A 63 -22.94 8.24 14.22
C ALA A 63 -23.53 6.82 14.26
N ASP A 64 -24.20 6.37 13.22
CA ASP A 64 -24.73 5.00 13.10
C ASP A 64 -23.64 4.00 12.63
N VAL A 65 -22.51 4.50 12.11
CA VAL A 65 -21.44 3.67 11.54
C VAL A 65 -20.56 3.12 12.66
N SER A 66 -20.50 1.80 12.78
CA SER A 66 -19.66 1.13 13.77
C SER A 66 -18.30 0.68 13.21
N ARG A 67 -18.18 0.57 11.90
CA ARG A 67 -16.96 0.13 11.22
C ARG A 67 -16.87 0.76 9.84
N ALA A 68 -15.67 1.20 9.49
CA ALA A 68 -15.32 1.59 8.13
C ALA A 68 -14.21 0.66 7.59
N THR A 69 -14.35 0.23 6.34
CA THR A 69 -13.35 -0.55 5.62
C THR A 69 -12.92 0.23 4.40
N PHE A 70 -11.60 0.36 4.22
CA PHE A 70 -11.00 1.07 3.09
C PHE A 70 -10.26 0.07 2.22
N GLY A 71 -10.58 0.08 0.93
CA GLY A 71 -9.84 -0.59 -0.13
C GLY A 71 -9.13 0.45 -0.99
N THR A 72 -8.01 0.08 -1.60
CA THR A 72 -7.34 0.92 -2.58
C THR A 72 -6.51 0.10 -3.55
N THR A 73 -6.57 0.44 -4.83
CA THR A 73 -5.73 -0.12 -5.90
C THR A 73 -4.59 0.83 -6.29
N LEU A 74 -4.36 1.91 -5.52
CA LEU A 74 -3.41 2.96 -5.86
C LEU A 74 -1.99 2.46 -6.04
N ALA A 75 -1.52 1.55 -5.19
CA ALA A 75 -0.19 0.97 -5.30
C ALA A 75 -0.04 0.17 -6.60
N VAL A 76 -1.03 -0.65 -6.95
CA VAL A 76 -1.04 -1.41 -8.20
C VAL A 76 -1.06 -0.47 -9.41
N ASN A 77 -1.90 0.56 -9.36
CA ASN A 77 -1.99 1.55 -10.43
C ASN A 77 -0.67 2.33 -10.59
N ALA A 78 -0.02 2.73 -9.48
CA ALA A 78 1.29 3.39 -9.53
C ALA A 78 2.35 2.51 -10.19
N VAL A 79 2.38 1.22 -9.88
CA VAL A 79 3.30 0.25 -10.51
C VAL A 79 3.00 0.11 -12.00
N VAL A 80 1.74 -0.12 -12.37
CA VAL A 80 1.34 -0.32 -13.78
C VAL A 80 1.59 0.94 -14.62
N GLN A 81 1.40 2.13 -14.06
CA GLN A 81 1.61 3.42 -14.73
C GLN A 81 3.06 3.90 -14.64
N ASN A 82 3.96 3.11 -14.02
CA ASN A 82 5.35 3.51 -13.76
C ASN A 82 5.48 4.88 -13.05
N ALA A 83 4.52 5.17 -12.15
CA ALA A 83 4.42 6.40 -11.38
C ALA A 83 4.99 6.25 -9.95
N CYS A 84 5.81 5.23 -9.72
CA CYS A 84 6.50 5.03 -8.45
C CYS A 84 7.72 5.96 -8.36
N ALA A 85 8.00 6.44 -7.15
CA ALA A 85 9.28 7.09 -6.88
C ALA A 85 10.44 6.10 -7.14
N PRO A 86 11.61 6.58 -7.59
CA PRO A 86 12.77 5.72 -7.74
C PRO A 86 13.19 5.13 -6.38
N VAL A 87 13.47 3.82 -6.39
CA VAL A 87 13.83 3.06 -5.18
C VAL A 87 15.21 2.44 -5.38
N GLY A 88 16.08 2.61 -4.40
CA GLY A 88 17.33 1.88 -4.32
C GLY A 88 17.08 0.47 -3.74
N LEU A 89 17.45 -0.57 -4.48
CA LEU A 89 17.22 -1.97 -4.11
C LEU A 89 18.52 -2.65 -3.66
N LEU A 90 18.59 -3.01 -2.38
CA LEU A 90 19.66 -3.81 -1.81
C LEU A 90 19.27 -5.29 -1.86
N ILE A 91 20.15 -6.12 -2.41
CA ILE A 91 19.87 -7.55 -2.58
C ILE A 91 20.94 -8.38 -1.86
N GLY A 92 20.50 -9.16 -0.87
CA GLY A 92 21.26 -10.25 -0.29
C GLY A 92 20.98 -11.55 -1.05
N ALA A 93 21.68 -11.77 -2.15
CA ALA A 93 21.35 -12.87 -3.08
C ALA A 93 21.57 -14.26 -2.48
N GLY A 94 22.54 -14.39 -1.57
CA GLY A 94 22.99 -15.70 -1.10
C GLY A 94 23.60 -16.55 -2.22
N PRO A 95 23.98 -17.78 -1.95
CA PRO A 95 24.59 -18.65 -2.94
C PRO A 95 23.59 -19.08 -4.03
N GLY A 96 24.07 -19.13 -5.27
CA GLY A 96 23.32 -19.68 -6.40
C GLY A 96 22.20 -18.80 -6.97
N LEU A 97 22.14 -17.53 -6.61
CA LEU A 97 21.23 -16.56 -7.20
C LEU A 97 22.03 -15.41 -7.81
N ASP A 98 21.87 -15.19 -9.12
CA ASP A 98 22.39 -14.00 -9.80
C ASP A 98 21.24 -13.00 -10.04
N PRO A 99 21.21 -11.88 -9.32
CA PRO A 99 20.18 -10.85 -9.50
C PRO A 99 20.19 -10.21 -10.89
N GLY A 100 21.27 -10.29 -11.63
CA GLY A 100 21.35 -9.81 -13.02
C GLY A 100 20.31 -10.45 -13.93
N TRP A 101 19.85 -11.67 -13.61
CA TRP A 101 18.81 -12.35 -14.38
C TRP A 101 17.42 -11.68 -14.30
N PHE A 102 17.19 -10.82 -13.31
CA PHE A 102 15.86 -10.24 -13.07
C PHE A 102 15.65 -8.86 -13.71
N GLY A 103 16.67 -8.25 -14.30
CA GLY A 103 16.54 -6.93 -14.95
C GLY A 103 16.01 -5.84 -14.02
N LEU A 104 16.48 -5.77 -12.79
CA LEU A 104 15.90 -4.99 -11.69
C LEU A 104 16.13 -3.46 -11.73
N GLY A 105 16.64 -2.94 -12.85
CA GLY A 105 16.79 -1.49 -13.05
C GLY A 105 18.07 -0.88 -12.48
N GLY A 106 18.23 0.44 -12.59
CA GLY A 106 19.48 1.16 -12.44
C GLY A 106 20.02 1.31 -11.00
N HIS A 107 19.16 1.31 -9.98
CA HIS A 107 19.59 1.48 -8.59
C HIS A 107 19.47 0.17 -7.82
N THR A 108 20.29 -0.80 -8.23
CA THR A 108 20.34 -2.13 -7.61
C THR A 108 21.76 -2.44 -7.17
N ALA A 109 21.94 -2.89 -5.95
CA ALA A 109 23.23 -3.30 -5.42
C ALA A 109 23.15 -4.64 -4.68
N LEU A 110 24.13 -5.49 -4.97
CA LEU A 110 24.37 -6.70 -4.19
C LEU A 110 25.11 -6.35 -2.92
N VAL A 111 24.60 -6.84 -1.80
CA VAL A 111 25.24 -6.68 -0.50
C VAL A 111 25.61 -8.06 0.07
N PRO A 112 26.82 -8.21 0.59
CA PRO A 112 27.21 -9.43 1.28
C PRO A 112 26.33 -9.69 2.50
N GLY A 113 26.13 -10.95 2.82
CA GLY A 113 25.31 -11.39 3.92
C GLY A 113 24.18 -12.32 3.47
N GLY A 114 23.66 -13.08 4.39
CA GLY A 114 22.52 -13.94 4.11
C GLY A 114 22.30 -15.02 5.15
N VAL A 115 21.13 -15.62 5.03
CA VAL A 115 20.69 -16.78 5.80
C VAL A 115 20.51 -18.00 4.89
N ASP A 116 20.64 -19.19 5.42
CA ASP A 116 20.32 -20.41 4.70
C ASP A 116 18.81 -20.73 4.77
N HIS A 117 18.40 -21.82 4.14
CA HIS A 117 17.02 -22.28 4.11
C HIS A 117 16.45 -22.70 5.47
N ARG A 118 17.28 -22.74 6.53
CA ARG A 118 16.88 -23.04 7.91
C ARG A 118 16.78 -21.78 8.75
N GLY A 119 17.05 -20.58 8.15
CA GLY A 119 17.11 -19.33 8.87
C GLY A 119 18.41 -19.10 9.64
N THR A 120 19.45 -19.92 9.43
CA THR A 120 20.74 -19.74 10.06
C THR A 120 21.55 -18.71 9.29
N GLU A 121 22.10 -17.71 10.00
CA GLU A 121 23.01 -16.73 9.41
C GLU A 121 24.28 -17.44 8.91
N VAL A 122 24.50 -17.40 7.59
CA VAL A 122 25.69 -17.96 6.94
C VAL A 122 26.78 -16.92 6.75
N ALA A 123 26.39 -15.66 6.66
CA ALA A 123 27.29 -14.52 6.63
C ALA A 123 26.57 -13.28 7.17
N PRO A 124 27.20 -12.48 8.06
CA PRO A 124 26.62 -11.23 8.53
C PRO A 124 26.55 -10.21 7.38
N PRO A 125 25.56 -9.29 7.38
CA PRO A 125 25.49 -8.23 6.40
C PRO A 125 26.65 -7.24 6.57
N ASP A 126 27.32 -6.89 5.48
CA ASP A 126 28.36 -5.86 5.48
C ASP A 126 27.73 -4.46 5.61
N ARG A 127 27.68 -3.97 6.85
CA ARG A 127 27.06 -2.68 7.18
C ARG A 127 27.76 -1.49 6.53
N GLU A 128 29.07 -1.57 6.31
CA GLU A 128 29.82 -0.48 5.68
C GLU A 128 29.57 -0.43 4.17
N ALA A 129 29.52 -1.58 3.51
CA ALA A 129 29.13 -1.66 2.12
C ALA A 129 27.70 -1.12 1.91
N ILE A 130 26.76 -1.51 2.77
CA ILE A 130 25.39 -0.99 2.74
C ILE A 130 25.37 0.53 2.92
N ARG A 131 26.08 1.07 3.89
CA ARG A 131 26.14 2.53 4.10
C ARG A 131 26.70 3.27 2.90
N ARG A 132 27.79 2.80 2.31
CA ARG A 132 28.39 3.43 1.12
C ARG A 132 27.38 3.49 -0.02
N VAL A 133 26.71 2.38 -0.31
CA VAL A 133 25.73 2.31 -1.40
C VAL A 133 24.55 3.25 -1.12
N VAL A 134 23.97 3.20 0.06
CA VAL A 134 22.81 4.03 0.42
C VAL A 134 23.18 5.51 0.46
N SER A 135 24.38 5.87 0.94
CA SER A 135 24.84 7.26 0.94
C SER A 135 25.01 7.80 -0.49
N GLY A 136 25.60 7.02 -1.39
CA GLY A 136 25.72 7.41 -2.80
C GLY A 136 24.36 7.63 -3.44
N TRP A 137 23.42 6.72 -3.24
CA TRP A 137 22.06 6.89 -3.78
C TRP A 137 21.31 8.10 -3.19
N ARG A 138 21.54 8.43 -1.92
CA ARG A 138 20.97 9.64 -1.32
C ARG A 138 21.57 10.92 -1.92
N GLU A 139 22.86 10.92 -2.23
CA GLU A 139 23.50 12.02 -2.94
C GLU A 139 22.97 12.18 -4.37
N GLU A 140 22.55 11.09 -5.00
CA GLU A 140 21.83 11.07 -6.29
C GLU A 140 20.34 11.48 -6.17
N GLY A 141 19.86 11.73 -4.95
CA GLY A 141 18.48 12.19 -4.68
C GLY A 141 17.46 11.10 -4.41
N LEU A 142 17.87 9.83 -4.24
CA LEU A 142 16.93 8.78 -3.85
C LEU A 142 16.48 8.95 -2.39
N ALA A 143 15.17 8.89 -2.20
CA ALA A 143 14.54 9.02 -0.88
C ALA A 143 13.94 7.70 -0.35
N ALA A 144 13.82 6.68 -1.22
CA ALA A 144 13.23 5.40 -0.87
C ALA A 144 14.22 4.25 -1.10
N PHE A 145 14.24 3.30 -0.17
CA PHE A 145 15.12 2.13 -0.24
C PHE A 145 14.34 0.87 0.12
N ALA A 146 14.63 -0.20 -0.59
CA ALA A 146 14.11 -1.53 -0.32
C ALA A 146 15.27 -2.51 -0.10
N CYS A 147 15.02 -3.52 0.69
CA CYS A 147 15.96 -4.60 0.89
C CYS A 147 15.24 -5.93 0.73
N VAL A 148 15.85 -6.84 0.00
CA VAL A 148 15.38 -8.21 -0.14
C VAL A 148 16.56 -9.17 0.00
N ALA A 149 16.35 -10.26 0.72
CA ALA A 149 17.37 -11.30 0.83
C ALA A 149 16.74 -12.68 0.61
N LYS A 150 17.53 -13.59 0.08
CA LYS A 150 17.11 -14.98 -0.09
C LYS A 150 16.85 -15.59 1.29
N PHE A 151 15.70 -16.25 1.43
CA PHE A 151 15.21 -16.85 2.68
C PHE A 151 14.93 -15.86 3.83
N SER A 152 14.91 -14.54 3.58
CA SER A 152 14.40 -13.58 4.57
C SER A 152 12.87 -13.66 4.63
N THR A 153 12.31 -13.59 5.81
CA THR A 153 10.86 -13.51 6.10
C THR A 153 10.49 -12.07 6.39
#